data_1d19c9336826f82d7ae4fd2460721656
#
_entry.id   1d19c9336826f82d7ae4fd2460721656
#
_cell.length_a   1.000
_cell.length_b   1.000
_cell.length_c   1.000
_cell.angle_alpha   90.00
_cell.angle_beta   90.00
_cell.angle_gamma   90.00
#
_symmetry.space_group_name_H-M   'P 1'
#
loop_
_entity.id
_entity.type
_entity.pdbx_description
1 polymer ?
#
loop_
_entity_poly.entity_id
_entity_poly.type
_entity_poly.pdbx_seq_one_letter_code
_entity_poly.pdbx_strand_id
1 'polypeptide(L)'
;MNYIWSGMILASLICGAINGTLEETVTAAMDGAGMAVTTLLSFAGAMCFWTGILKIGESSGMTDRLCRILKKPIGILFPHTDDMAKKYIAMNMSANILGMGNAATPMGIKAMERLDKINNGSAYASDAMCMLVVLNTTSFQLIPATILSLRSAAGSSAPFSVIVPMWIASGVSVICAILMAKLVCKIFRGGRKCTT
;
A
#
# COMPACT_ATOMS: atom_id res chain seq x y z
N MET A 1 -18.06 7.05 3.80
CA MET A 1 -17.46 6.69 5.11
C MET A 1 -18.15 7.45 6.25
N ASN A 2 -18.33 8.79 6.17
CA ASN A 2 -18.92 9.59 7.25
C ASN A 2 -20.30 9.09 7.73
N TYR A 3 -21.20 8.72 6.81
CA TYR A 3 -22.55 8.25 7.17
C TYR A 3 -22.55 6.93 7.97
N ILE A 4 -21.58 6.04 7.70
CA ILE A 4 -21.43 4.77 8.43
C ILE A 4 -21.01 5.05 9.87
N TRP A 5 -20.00 5.89 10.07
CA TRP A 5 -19.53 6.28 11.40
C TRP A 5 -20.61 7.01 12.19
N SER A 6 -21.30 7.99 11.58
CA SER A 6 -22.39 8.69 12.22
C SER A 6 -23.54 7.74 12.57
N GLY A 7 -23.88 6.80 11.68
CA GLY A 7 -24.88 5.78 11.94
C GLY A 7 -24.53 4.87 13.11
N MET A 8 -23.26 4.43 13.22
CA MET A 8 -22.79 3.61 14.35
C MET A 8 -22.87 4.37 15.68
N ILE A 9 -22.48 5.64 15.71
CA ILE A 9 -22.57 6.48 16.91
C ILE A 9 -24.03 6.67 17.35
N LEU A 10 -24.91 7.00 16.40
CA LEU A 10 -26.35 7.16 16.70
C LEU A 10 -26.94 5.84 17.18
N ALA A 11 -26.67 4.74 16.54
CA ALA A 11 -27.15 3.42 16.95
C ALA A 11 -26.67 3.06 18.38
N SER A 12 -25.43 3.35 18.71
CA SER A 12 -24.88 3.13 20.06
C SER A 12 -25.63 3.95 21.13
N LEU A 13 -25.88 5.24 20.85
CA LEU A 13 -26.61 6.11 21.77
C LEU A 13 -28.08 5.67 21.95
N ILE A 14 -28.74 5.29 20.87
CA ILE A 14 -30.14 4.78 20.91
C ILE A 14 -30.19 3.47 21.71
N CYS A 15 -29.28 2.53 21.46
CA CYS A 15 -29.22 1.29 22.23
C CYS A 15 -28.93 1.54 23.72
N GLY A 16 -28.02 2.44 24.04
CA GLY A 16 -27.71 2.83 25.41
C GLY A 16 -28.94 3.44 26.12
N ALA A 17 -29.71 4.27 25.42
CA ALA A 17 -30.92 4.84 25.96
C ALA A 17 -32.04 3.78 26.19
N ILE A 18 -32.21 2.84 25.27
CA ILE A 18 -33.22 1.76 25.38
C ILE A 18 -32.86 0.80 26.52
N ASN A 19 -31.58 0.50 26.69
CA ASN A 19 -31.10 -0.44 27.71
C ASN A 19 -30.88 0.22 29.09
N GLY A 20 -31.09 1.54 29.23
CA GLY A 20 -30.83 2.27 30.46
C GLY A 20 -29.35 2.45 30.82
N THR A 21 -28.44 2.22 29.87
CA THR A 21 -26.95 2.29 30.03
C THR A 21 -26.37 3.53 29.35
N LEU A 22 -27.10 4.62 29.31
CA LEU A 22 -26.67 5.84 28.59
C LEU A 22 -25.45 6.47 29.24
N GLU A 23 -25.37 6.50 30.58
CA GLU A 23 -24.19 7.02 31.29
C GLU A 23 -22.95 6.22 31.03
N GLU A 24 -23.03 4.89 31.02
CA GLU A 24 -21.94 3.99 30.64
C GLU A 24 -21.50 4.19 29.19
N THR A 25 -22.46 4.39 28.28
CA THR A 25 -22.20 4.64 26.87
C THR A 25 -21.43 5.95 26.65
N VAL A 26 -21.80 7.01 27.37
CA VAL A 26 -21.12 8.32 27.31
C VAL A 26 -19.71 8.21 27.91
N THR A 27 -19.59 7.56 29.08
CA THR A 27 -18.31 7.32 29.74
C THR A 27 -17.36 6.53 28.82
N ALA A 28 -17.84 5.44 28.22
CA ALA A 28 -17.07 4.65 27.28
C ALA A 28 -16.61 5.45 26.04
N ALA A 29 -17.44 6.39 25.57
CA ALA A 29 -17.07 7.28 24.48
C ALA A 29 -15.94 8.26 24.86
N MET A 30 -15.97 8.80 26.08
CA MET A 30 -14.91 9.68 26.60
C MET A 30 -13.61 8.92 26.83
N ASP A 31 -13.69 7.73 27.41
CA ASP A 31 -12.53 6.85 27.59
C ASP A 31 -11.94 6.42 26.26
N GLY A 32 -12.79 6.09 25.28
CA GLY A 32 -12.36 5.77 23.93
C GLY A 32 -11.63 6.92 23.24
N ALA A 33 -12.09 8.17 23.46
CA ALA A 33 -11.40 9.35 22.95
C ALA A 33 -10.01 9.53 23.60
N GLY A 34 -9.88 9.32 24.91
CA GLY A 34 -8.61 9.32 25.63
C GLY A 34 -7.63 8.23 25.13
N MET A 35 -8.15 7.01 24.96
CA MET A 35 -7.38 5.89 24.40
C MET A 35 -6.93 6.16 22.97
N ALA A 36 -7.73 6.82 22.14
CA ALA A 36 -7.36 7.18 20.78
C ALA A 36 -6.14 8.12 20.76
N VAL A 37 -6.10 9.12 21.64
CA VAL A 37 -4.96 10.06 21.73
C VAL A 37 -3.67 9.34 22.15
N THR A 38 -3.73 8.52 23.19
CA THR A 38 -2.55 7.75 23.66
C THR A 38 -2.05 6.75 22.62
N THR A 39 -2.97 6.09 21.92
CA THR A 39 -2.64 5.18 20.81
C THR A 39 -1.98 5.92 19.65
N LEU A 40 -2.50 7.10 19.28
CA LEU A 40 -1.92 7.94 18.22
C LEU A 40 -0.50 8.38 18.58
N LEU A 41 -0.24 8.81 19.81
CA LEU A 41 1.10 9.21 20.26
C LEU A 41 2.09 8.05 20.22
N SER A 42 1.68 6.88 20.73
CA SER A 42 2.50 5.66 20.70
C SER A 42 2.79 5.21 19.28
N PHE A 43 1.78 5.25 18.40
CA PHE A 43 1.92 4.92 16.99
C PHE A 43 2.83 5.91 16.26
N ALA A 44 2.67 7.23 16.51
CA ALA A 44 3.52 8.26 15.92
C ALA A 44 4.99 8.05 16.29
N GLY A 45 5.30 7.76 17.56
CA GLY A 45 6.66 7.46 18.01
C GLY A 45 7.27 6.26 17.29
N ALA A 46 6.53 5.14 17.22
CA ALA A 46 6.98 3.94 16.52
C ALA A 46 7.17 4.20 15.01
N MET A 47 6.26 4.96 14.37
CA MET A 47 6.40 5.35 12.96
C MET A 47 7.61 6.23 12.71
N CYS A 48 7.89 7.20 13.59
CA CYS A 48 9.09 8.04 13.49
C CYS A 48 10.37 7.20 13.58
N PHE A 49 10.43 6.26 14.51
CA PHE A 49 11.56 5.34 14.66
C PHE A 49 11.80 4.53 13.39
N TRP A 50 10.77 3.85 12.87
CA TRP A 50 10.89 3.04 11.65
C TRP A 50 11.21 3.88 10.43
N THR A 51 10.59 5.05 10.29
CA THR A 51 10.87 5.97 9.19
C THR A 51 12.33 6.44 9.21
N GLY A 52 12.87 6.71 10.41
CA GLY A 52 14.28 7.04 10.60
C GLY A 52 15.22 5.91 10.13
N ILE A 53 14.96 4.67 10.55
CA ILE A 53 15.73 3.50 10.12
C ILE A 53 15.67 3.33 8.59
N LEU A 54 14.49 3.42 8.00
CA LEU A 54 14.30 3.28 6.56
C LEU A 54 15.02 4.40 5.79
N LYS A 55 15.04 5.63 6.35
CA LYS A 55 15.76 6.76 5.75
C LYS A 55 17.28 6.57 5.76
N ILE A 56 17.82 6.00 6.84
CA ILE A 56 19.23 5.60 6.89
C ILE A 56 19.53 4.54 5.82
N GLY A 57 18.67 3.53 5.68
CA GLY A 57 18.76 2.52 4.63
C GLY A 57 18.75 3.14 3.22
N GLU A 58 17.86 4.10 2.95
CA GLU A 58 17.83 4.83 1.69
C GLU A 58 19.15 5.57 1.44
N SER A 59 19.64 6.30 2.43
CA SER A 59 20.90 7.06 2.34
C SER A 59 22.12 6.17 2.12
N SER A 60 22.08 4.91 2.57
CA SER A 60 23.14 3.91 2.35
C SER A 60 23.13 3.29 0.94
N GLY A 61 22.26 3.74 0.04
CA GLY A 61 22.15 3.25 -1.34
C GLY A 61 21.38 1.92 -1.46
N MET A 62 20.62 1.52 -0.47
CA MET A 62 19.80 0.31 -0.51
C MET A 62 18.74 0.37 -1.60
N THR A 63 18.13 1.54 -1.80
CA THR A 63 17.16 1.78 -2.87
C THR A 63 17.79 1.56 -4.26
N ASP A 64 19.02 2.06 -4.48
CA ASP A 64 19.70 1.91 -5.76
C ASP A 64 20.09 0.43 -6.05
N ARG A 65 20.45 -0.32 -5.02
CA ARG A 65 20.70 -1.76 -5.14
C ARG A 65 19.42 -2.52 -5.50
N LEU A 66 18.30 -2.20 -4.85
CA LEU A 66 17.00 -2.77 -5.16
C LEU A 66 16.55 -2.42 -6.58
N CYS A 67 16.72 -1.18 -7.02
CA CYS A 67 16.43 -0.76 -8.39
C CYS A 67 17.21 -1.59 -9.41
N ARG A 68 18.49 -1.88 -9.14
CA ARG A 68 19.31 -2.75 -10.02
C ARG A 68 18.81 -4.18 -10.08
N ILE A 69 18.41 -4.76 -8.94
CA ILE A 69 17.84 -6.12 -8.87
C ILE A 69 16.51 -6.18 -9.62
N LEU A 70 15.66 -5.17 -9.43
CA LEU A 70 14.33 -5.09 -10.04
C LEU A 70 14.35 -4.78 -11.54
N LYS A 71 15.49 -4.32 -12.10
CA LYS A 71 15.60 -3.96 -13.53
C LYS A 71 15.19 -5.10 -14.46
N LYS A 72 15.62 -6.32 -14.17
CA LYS A 72 15.27 -7.51 -14.99
C LYS A 72 13.78 -7.86 -14.92
N PRO A 73 13.17 -8.08 -13.73
CA PRO A 73 11.75 -8.37 -13.66
C PRO A 73 10.87 -7.24 -14.21
N ILE A 74 11.24 -5.97 -14.01
CA ILE A 74 10.52 -4.84 -14.58
C ILE A 74 10.59 -4.85 -16.11
N GLY A 75 11.74 -5.19 -16.69
CA GLY A 75 11.87 -5.34 -18.15
C GLY A 75 10.91 -6.41 -18.73
N ILE A 76 10.67 -7.49 -17.99
CA ILE A 76 9.76 -8.58 -18.39
C ILE A 76 8.28 -8.20 -18.19
N LEU A 77 7.98 -7.44 -17.13
CA LEU A 77 6.63 -7.02 -16.80
C LEU A 77 6.14 -5.83 -17.64
N PHE A 78 7.08 -4.98 -18.09
CA PHE A 78 6.82 -3.75 -18.84
C PHE A 78 7.62 -3.70 -20.16
N PRO A 79 7.36 -4.63 -21.11
CA PRO A 79 8.21 -4.79 -22.30
C PRO A 79 8.14 -3.61 -23.26
N HIS A 80 6.99 -2.91 -23.35
CA HIS A 80 6.74 -1.81 -24.29
C HIS A 80 6.83 -0.43 -23.65
N THR A 81 7.69 -0.27 -22.65
CA THR A 81 7.88 1.01 -21.96
C THR A 81 9.31 1.52 -22.17
N ASP A 82 9.49 2.84 -22.10
CA ASP A 82 10.79 3.46 -22.19
C ASP A 82 11.61 3.31 -20.91
N ASP A 83 12.90 3.63 -20.97
CA ASP A 83 13.82 3.47 -19.85
C ASP A 83 13.49 4.43 -18.69
N MET A 84 12.90 5.60 -18.98
CA MET A 84 12.48 6.55 -17.95
C MET A 84 11.30 6.03 -17.15
N ALA A 85 10.27 5.47 -17.82
CA ALA A 85 9.15 4.82 -17.14
C ALA A 85 9.65 3.65 -16.28
N LYS A 86 10.50 2.77 -16.82
CA LYS A 86 11.10 1.65 -16.07
C LYS A 86 11.88 2.12 -14.85
N LYS A 87 12.59 3.23 -14.96
CA LYS A 87 13.32 3.84 -13.84
C LYS A 87 12.37 4.28 -12.72
N TYR A 88 11.31 5.02 -13.05
CA TYR A 88 10.32 5.46 -12.06
C TYR A 88 9.57 4.28 -11.43
N ILE A 89 9.21 3.27 -12.23
CA ILE A 89 8.61 2.01 -11.74
C ILE A 89 9.56 1.31 -10.76
N ALA A 90 10.85 1.20 -11.10
CA ALA A 90 11.84 0.59 -10.22
C ALA A 90 11.98 1.33 -8.89
N MET A 91 12.01 2.66 -8.93
CA MET A 91 12.07 3.49 -7.72
C MET A 91 10.80 3.34 -6.87
N ASN A 92 9.62 3.37 -7.49
CA ASN A 92 8.35 3.15 -6.80
C ASN A 92 8.29 1.77 -6.13
N MET A 93 8.61 0.71 -6.87
CA MET A 93 8.61 -0.66 -6.33
C MET A 93 9.66 -0.85 -5.23
N SER A 94 10.87 -0.28 -5.39
CA SER A 94 11.92 -0.35 -4.37
C SER A 94 11.48 0.32 -3.08
N ALA A 95 10.86 1.50 -3.16
CA ALA A 95 10.33 2.20 -1.99
C ALA A 95 9.18 1.41 -1.32
N ASN A 96 8.28 0.80 -2.10
CA ASN A 96 7.22 -0.06 -1.58
C ASN A 96 7.78 -1.30 -0.87
N ILE A 97 8.75 -1.99 -1.47
CA ILE A 97 9.41 -3.16 -0.86
C ILE A 97 10.08 -2.78 0.46
N LEU A 98 10.67 -1.61 0.55
CA LEU A 98 11.27 -1.11 1.78
C LEU A 98 10.24 -0.61 2.81
N GLY A 99 8.96 -0.52 2.45
CA GLY A 99 7.90 0.00 3.33
C GLY A 99 7.86 1.53 3.42
N MET A 100 8.50 2.23 2.47
CA MET A 100 8.54 3.70 2.40
C MET A 100 7.41 4.26 1.52
N GLY A 101 6.15 4.11 1.94
CA GLY A 101 4.98 4.53 1.15
C GLY A 101 5.03 6.01 0.73
N ASN A 102 5.52 6.89 1.61
CA ASN A 102 5.65 8.33 1.31
C ASN A 102 6.64 8.60 0.16
N ALA A 103 7.71 7.82 0.03
CA ALA A 103 8.66 7.93 -1.07
C ALA A 103 8.17 7.21 -2.34
N ALA A 104 7.37 6.15 -2.18
CA ALA A 104 6.82 5.39 -3.29
C ALA A 104 5.78 6.19 -4.10
N THR A 105 4.88 6.92 -3.44
CA THR A 105 3.78 7.65 -4.06
C THR A 105 4.23 8.63 -5.16
N PRO A 106 5.17 9.57 -4.91
CA PRO A 106 5.59 10.51 -5.97
C PRO A 106 6.28 9.81 -7.14
N MET A 107 6.98 8.68 -6.89
CA MET A 107 7.58 7.90 -7.98
C MET A 107 6.54 7.14 -8.78
N GLY A 108 5.50 6.62 -8.14
CA GLY A 108 4.36 5.99 -8.79
C GLY A 108 3.58 6.97 -9.69
N ILE A 109 3.36 8.20 -9.24
CA ILE A 109 2.73 9.26 -10.03
C ILE A 109 3.58 9.57 -11.27
N LYS A 110 4.89 9.80 -11.11
CA LYS A 110 5.79 10.05 -12.25
C LYS A 110 5.85 8.88 -13.25
N ALA A 111 5.81 7.64 -12.73
CA ALA A 111 5.72 6.47 -13.57
C ALA A 111 4.42 6.46 -14.38
N MET A 112 3.28 6.72 -13.74
CA MET A 112 1.98 6.78 -14.40
C MET A 112 1.90 7.90 -15.44
N GLU A 113 2.35 9.10 -15.13
CA GLU A 113 2.41 10.23 -16.07
C GLU A 113 3.27 9.89 -17.30
N ARG A 114 4.38 9.16 -17.08
CA ARG A 114 5.22 8.75 -18.23
C ARG A 114 4.56 7.66 -19.06
N LEU A 115 3.88 6.71 -18.43
CA LEU A 115 3.11 5.69 -19.14
C LEU A 115 1.93 6.29 -19.91
N ASP A 116 1.28 7.31 -19.37
CA ASP A 116 0.20 8.03 -20.06
C ASP A 116 0.70 8.74 -21.32
N LYS A 117 1.85 9.40 -21.26
CA LYS A 117 2.50 10.00 -22.42
C LYS A 117 2.82 8.97 -23.53
N ILE A 118 3.26 7.76 -23.15
CA ILE A 118 3.53 6.65 -24.08
C ILE A 118 2.21 6.12 -24.65
N ASN A 119 1.12 6.20 -23.90
CA ASN A 119 -0.22 5.79 -24.29
C ASN A 119 -0.91 6.77 -25.28
N ASN A 120 -0.22 7.86 -25.70
CA ASN A 120 -0.66 8.86 -26.67
C ASN A 120 -2.03 9.50 -26.34
N GLY A 121 -2.34 9.71 -25.06
CA GLY A 121 -3.60 10.33 -24.63
C GLY A 121 -4.85 9.49 -24.90
N SER A 122 -4.69 8.17 -25.05
CA SER A 122 -5.83 7.25 -25.16
C SER A 122 -6.74 7.38 -23.95
N ALA A 123 -8.06 7.37 -24.17
CA ALA A 123 -9.06 7.34 -23.10
C ALA A 123 -9.03 6.04 -22.26
N TYR A 124 -8.28 5.03 -22.69
CA TYR A 124 -8.16 3.73 -22.02
C TYR A 124 -6.76 3.54 -21.45
N ALA A 125 -6.69 3.00 -20.25
CA ALA A 125 -5.42 2.65 -19.63
C ALA A 125 -4.70 1.55 -20.42
N SER A 126 -3.37 1.71 -20.60
CA SER A 126 -2.53 0.69 -21.22
C SER A 126 -2.29 -0.50 -20.27
N ASP A 127 -1.90 -1.65 -20.81
CA ASP A 127 -1.55 -2.84 -20.02
C ASP A 127 -0.47 -2.52 -18.97
N ALA A 128 0.47 -1.65 -19.30
CA ALA A 128 1.52 -1.20 -18.39
C ALA A 128 0.96 -0.35 -17.23
N MET A 129 0.00 0.54 -17.50
CA MET A 129 -0.67 1.32 -16.46
C MET A 129 -1.46 0.42 -15.52
N CYS A 130 -2.23 -0.54 -16.06
CA CYS A 130 -2.96 -1.52 -15.27
C CYS A 130 -2.01 -2.37 -14.41
N MET A 131 -0.90 -2.85 -14.98
CA MET A 131 0.09 -3.64 -14.26
C MET A 131 0.74 -2.84 -13.11
N LEU A 132 1.05 -1.56 -13.32
CA LEU A 132 1.60 -0.70 -12.27
C LEU A 132 0.62 -0.54 -11.09
N VAL A 133 -0.68 -0.34 -11.38
CA VAL A 133 -1.72 -0.24 -10.35
C VAL A 133 -1.84 -1.57 -9.58
N VAL A 134 -1.88 -2.70 -10.28
CA VAL A 134 -1.96 -4.02 -9.68
C VAL A 134 -0.78 -4.27 -8.74
N LEU A 135 0.45 -3.98 -9.17
CA LEU A 135 1.65 -4.15 -8.35
C LEU A 135 1.67 -3.24 -7.12
N ASN A 136 1.19 -2.01 -7.22
CA ASN A 136 1.09 -1.10 -6.07
C ASN A 136 0.00 -1.55 -5.08
N THR A 137 -1.11 -2.10 -5.57
CA THR A 137 -2.23 -2.56 -4.73
C THR A 137 -1.85 -3.82 -3.94
N THR A 138 -1.05 -4.71 -4.55
CA THR A 138 -0.63 -5.97 -3.92
C THR A 138 0.70 -5.87 -3.17
N SER A 139 1.20 -4.67 -2.89
CA SER A 139 2.55 -4.34 -2.45
C SER A 139 3.18 -5.35 -1.48
N PHE A 140 4.32 -5.90 -1.88
CA PHE A 140 5.18 -6.69 -1.00
C PHE A 140 6.08 -5.76 -0.20
N GLN A 141 6.03 -5.85 1.13
CA GLN A 141 6.87 -5.05 2.02
C GLN A 141 7.85 -5.96 2.78
N LEU A 142 9.14 -5.64 2.70
CA LEU A 142 10.16 -6.34 3.46
C LEU A 142 10.04 -6.05 4.96
N ILE A 143 9.81 -4.79 5.29
CA ILE A 143 9.57 -4.33 6.67
C ILE A 143 8.20 -3.67 6.71
N PRO A 144 7.15 -4.36 7.23
CA PRO A 144 5.81 -3.79 7.36
C PRO A 144 5.74 -2.84 8.57
N ALA A 145 6.48 -1.73 8.50
CA ALA A 145 6.68 -0.80 9.60
C ALA A 145 5.37 -0.33 10.24
N THR A 146 4.35 -0.06 9.43
CA THR A 146 3.02 0.37 9.90
C THR A 146 2.37 -0.70 10.79
N ILE A 147 2.38 -1.97 10.36
CA ILE A 147 1.76 -3.07 11.11
C ILE A 147 2.55 -3.37 12.39
N LEU A 148 3.89 -3.34 12.31
CA LEU A 148 4.74 -3.51 13.48
C LEU A 148 4.50 -2.42 14.52
N SER A 149 4.39 -1.16 14.07
CA SER A 149 4.09 -0.02 14.94
C SER A 149 2.72 -0.16 15.60
N LEU A 150 1.70 -0.57 14.84
CA LEU A 150 0.33 -0.76 15.35
C LEU A 150 0.29 -1.87 16.40
N ARG A 151 0.91 -3.01 16.11
CA ARG A 151 0.98 -4.15 17.05
C ARG A 151 1.75 -3.80 18.32
N SER A 152 2.84 -3.05 18.19
CA SER A 152 3.60 -2.56 19.33
C SER A 152 2.78 -1.57 20.17
N ALA A 153 2.12 -0.62 19.56
CA ALA A 153 1.24 0.34 20.24
C ALA A 153 0.05 -0.33 20.93
N ALA A 154 -0.46 -1.43 20.36
CA ALA A 154 -1.53 -2.24 20.96
C ALA A 154 -1.04 -3.21 22.05
N GLY A 155 0.23 -3.12 22.48
CA GLY A 155 0.77 -3.94 23.58
C GLY A 155 1.04 -5.40 23.24
N SER A 156 1.22 -5.75 21.95
CA SER A 156 1.54 -7.12 21.56
C SER A 156 2.86 -7.59 22.16
N SER A 157 2.87 -8.76 22.80
CA SER A 157 4.08 -9.39 23.36
C SER A 157 5.09 -9.85 22.30
N ALA A 158 4.63 -10.06 21.06
CA ALA A 158 5.47 -10.50 19.94
C ALA A 158 5.10 -9.76 18.65
N PRO A 159 5.43 -8.45 18.52
CA PRO A 159 5.05 -7.65 17.33
C PRO A 159 5.61 -8.21 16.01
N PHE A 160 6.81 -8.78 16.04
CA PHE A 160 7.53 -9.28 14.88
C PHE A 160 7.05 -10.63 14.34
N SER A 161 6.24 -11.38 15.11
CA SER A 161 5.76 -12.71 14.70
C SER A 161 4.94 -12.70 13.39
N VAL A 162 4.41 -11.54 13.00
CA VAL A 162 3.61 -11.36 11.78
C VAL A 162 4.44 -11.25 10.51
N ILE A 163 5.76 -11.04 10.59
CA ILE A 163 6.60 -10.76 9.42
C ILE A 163 6.59 -11.94 8.43
N VAL A 164 6.88 -13.15 8.92
CA VAL A 164 6.97 -14.35 8.05
C VAL A 164 5.63 -14.69 7.41
N PRO A 165 4.51 -14.76 8.14
CA PRO A 165 3.19 -14.93 7.52
C PRO A 165 2.85 -13.85 6.49
N MET A 166 3.22 -12.59 6.74
CA MET A 166 2.99 -11.50 5.78
C MET A 166 3.82 -11.66 4.51
N TRP A 167 5.08 -12.07 4.60
CA TRP A 167 5.90 -12.32 3.42
C TRP A 167 5.32 -13.43 2.55
N ILE A 168 4.85 -14.51 3.17
CA ILE A 168 4.21 -15.60 2.43
C ILE A 168 2.92 -15.13 1.76
N ALA A 169 2.03 -14.48 2.52
CA ALA A 169 0.74 -14.02 2.02
C ALA A 169 0.90 -12.97 0.90
N SER A 170 1.76 -11.96 1.09
CA SER A 170 2.00 -10.93 0.09
C SER A 170 2.75 -11.46 -1.13
N GLY A 171 3.70 -12.38 -0.95
CA GLY A 171 4.39 -13.05 -2.06
C GLY A 171 3.42 -13.83 -2.96
N VAL A 172 2.54 -14.64 -2.36
CA VAL A 172 1.49 -15.35 -3.09
C VAL A 172 0.53 -14.38 -3.77
N SER A 173 0.11 -13.31 -3.06
CA SER A 173 -0.78 -12.29 -3.60
C SER A 173 -0.18 -11.60 -4.83
N VAL A 174 1.10 -11.20 -4.79
CA VAL A 174 1.78 -10.57 -5.94
C VAL A 174 1.86 -11.53 -7.12
N ILE A 175 2.20 -12.80 -6.90
CA ILE A 175 2.27 -13.80 -7.98
C ILE A 175 0.89 -13.99 -8.62
N CYS A 176 -0.16 -14.20 -7.81
CA CYS A 176 -1.53 -14.36 -8.29
C CYS A 176 -1.99 -13.11 -9.06
N ALA A 177 -1.71 -11.92 -8.55
CA ALA A 177 -2.11 -10.67 -9.18
C ALA A 177 -1.43 -10.46 -10.53
N ILE A 178 -0.13 -10.75 -10.65
CA ILE A 178 0.60 -10.69 -11.93
C ILE A 178 0.03 -11.70 -12.93
N LEU A 179 -0.24 -12.93 -12.50
CA LEU A 179 -0.81 -13.97 -13.36
C LEU A 179 -2.20 -13.57 -13.85
N MET A 180 -3.05 -13.10 -12.94
CA MET A 180 -4.41 -12.63 -13.29
C MET A 180 -4.38 -11.41 -14.20
N ALA A 181 -3.53 -10.42 -13.92
CA ALA A 181 -3.38 -9.25 -14.79
C ALA A 181 -2.96 -9.64 -16.20
N LYS A 182 -1.96 -10.52 -16.35
CA LYS A 182 -1.53 -11.03 -17.66
C LYS A 182 -2.61 -11.83 -18.37
N LEU A 183 -3.36 -12.66 -17.63
CA LEU A 183 -4.46 -13.47 -18.19
C LEU A 183 -5.58 -12.56 -18.72
N VAL A 184 -6.01 -11.59 -17.91
CA VAL A 184 -7.04 -10.62 -18.29
C VAL A 184 -6.61 -9.79 -19.51
N CYS A 185 -5.38 -9.26 -19.51
CA CYS A 185 -4.83 -8.55 -20.66
C CYS A 185 -4.82 -9.43 -21.92
N LYS A 186 -4.48 -10.71 -21.81
CA LYS A 186 -4.48 -11.65 -22.95
C LYS A 186 -5.89 -11.92 -23.51
N ILE A 187 -6.88 -12.10 -22.60
CA ILE A 187 -8.28 -12.37 -22.97
C ILE A 187 -8.88 -11.11 -23.67
N PHE A 188 -8.68 -9.94 -23.10
CA PHE A 188 -9.24 -8.71 -23.65
C PHE A 188 -8.49 -8.18 -24.89
N ARG A 189 -7.19 -8.49 -25.06
CA ARG A 189 -6.47 -8.22 -26.32
C ARG A 189 -7.00 -9.02 -27.50
N GLY A 190 -7.53 -10.23 -27.26
CA GLY A 190 -8.14 -11.05 -28.33
C GLY A 190 -9.37 -10.42 -28.97
N GLY A 191 -10.00 -9.45 -28.32
CA GLY A 191 -11.17 -8.70 -28.83
C GLY A 191 -10.87 -7.34 -29.46
N ARG A 192 -9.66 -6.80 -29.32
CA ARG A 192 -9.25 -5.53 -29.94
C ARG A 192 -8.21 -5.78 -31.03
N LYS A 193 -8.67 -6.01 -32.27
CA LYS A 193 -7.84 -5.73 -33.43
C LYS A 193 -7.52 -4.24 -33.39
N CYS A 194 -6.23 -3.91 -33.18
CA CYS A 194 -5.74 -2.56 -33.42
C CYS A 194 -6.13 -2.17 -34.84
N THR A 195 -7.06 -1.27 -34.98
CA THR A 195 -7.15 -0.44 -36.19
C THR A 195 -5.92 0.43 -36.13
N THR A 196 -5.03 0.17 -37.09
CA THR A 196 -3.89 1.00 -37.50
C THR A 196 -4.26 2.45 -37.65
#